data_ac293f677c337c77a9940ad3885da59d
#
_entry.id   ac293f677c337c77a9940ad3885da59d
#
_cell.length_a   1.000
_cell.length_b   1.000
_cell.length_c   1.000
_cell.angle_alpha   90.00
_cell.angle_beta   90.00
_cell.angle_gamma   90.00
#
_symmetry.space_group_name_H-M   'P 1'
#
loop_
_entity.id
_entity.type
_entity.pdbx_description
1 polymer ?
#
loop_
_entity_poly.entity_id
_entity_poly.type
_entity_poly.pdbx_seq_one_letter_code
_entity_poly.pdbx_strand_id
1 'polypeptide(L)'
;MGCSTFSNFTVLPEIALAKVNPDAPFDKICYIGCGVTTGIGAVINTAKVEIGSTAIVFGLGGIGLNVLQGLKLAGADMIIGVDINSDRKEWGEKFGMTHFVNPKEVGDDIVPYLVNLTKRNGDLIGGADYTFDCTGNTKVMRQALEASHRGWGKSIIIGVAGAGQEISTRPFQLVTGRNWMGTAFGGARGRTDVPKIVDWYMQGKIQIDPMITHTMPLEDINKGFELMHSGKSIRGVVVY
;
A
#
# COMPACT_ATOMS: atom_id res chain seq x y z
N MET A 1 -1.20 19.24 -6.85
CA MET A 1 -2.07 19.27 -7.04
C MET A 1 -2.90 20.45 -7.49
N GLY A 2 -2.72 21.69 -7.06
CA GLY A 2 -3.35 22.85 -7.70
C GLY A 2 -4.82 23.11 -7.34
N CYS A 3 -5.34 22.50 -6.28
CA CYS A 3 -6.67 22.79 -5.75
C CYS A 3 -6.67 22.74 -4.23
N SER A 4 -7.64 23.43 -3.62
CA SER A 4 -7.90 23.39 -2.17
C SER A 4 -9.15 22.57 -1.93
N THR A 5 -9.05 21.56 -1.05
CA THR A 5 -10.15 20.63 -0.76
C THR A 5 -10.62 20.67 0.70
N PHE A 6 -9.90 21.35 1.59
CA PHE A 6 -10.43 21.71 2.92
C PHE A 6 -11.28 22.98 2.80
N SER A 7 -12.39 22.87 2.12
CA SER A 7 -13.27 23.96 1.72
C SER A 7 -14.61 23.42 1.28
N ASN A 8 -15.70 24.15 1.52
CA ASN A 8 -17.05 23.80 1.07
C ASN A 8 -17.18 23.79 -0.46
N PHE A 9 -16.32 24.54 -1.14
CA PHE A 9 -16.30 24.62 -2.60
C PHE A 9 -14.87 24.50 -3.12
N THR A 10 -14.73 23.80 -4.26
CA THR A 10 -13.45 23.71 -4.95
C THR A 10 -13.65 23.86 -6.46
N VAL A 11 -12.65 24.41 -7.14
CA VAL A 11 -12.65 24.54 -8.58
C VAL A 11 -11.57 23.65 -9.15
N LEU A 12 -11.95 22.79 -10.07
CA LEU A 12 -11.07 21.81 -10.69
C LEU A 12 -11.26 21.79 -12.21
N PRO A 13 -10.20 21.53 -12.99
CA PRO A 13 -10.36 21.21 -14.41
C PRO A 13 -11.23 19.94 -14.57
N GLU A 14 -12.14 19.94 -15.53
CA GLU A 14 -13.01 18.79 -15.83
C GLU A 14 -12.22 17.49 -16.05
N ILE A 15 -11.06 17.57 -16.70
CA ILE A 15 -10.19 16.42 -16.96
C ILE A 15 -9.67 15.75 -15.69
N ALA A 16 -9.62 16.48 -14.57
CA ALA A 16 -9.19 15.95 -13.26
C ALA A 16 -10.33 15.28 -12.47
N LEU A 17 -11.54 15.25 -13.03
CA LEU A 17 -12.72 14.69 -12.38
C LEU A 17 -13.08 13.33 -12.98
N ALA A 18 -13.51 12.43 -12.11
CA ALA A 18 -14.12 11.16 -12.49
C ALA A 18 -15.54 11.09 -11.92
N LYS A 19 -16.53 10.85 -12.77
CA LYS A 19 -17.90 10.61 -12.34
C LYS A 19 -17.98 9.20 -11.75
N VAL A 20 -18.50 9.10 -10.53
CA VAL A 20 -18.66 7.84 -9.79
C VAL A 20 -20.12 7.51 -9.57
N ASN A 21 -20.42 6.33 -9.05
CA ASN A 21 -21.76 5.91 -8.68
C ASN A 21 -22.38 6.92 -7.70
N PRO A 22 -23.55 7.52 -8.01
CA PRO A 22 -24.20 8.53 -7.17
C PRO A 22 -24.67 7.99 -5.82
N ASP A 23 -24.90 6.67 -5.69
CA ASP A 23 -25.34 6.03 -4.45
C ASP A 23 -24.17 5.72 -3.49
N ALA A 24 -22.93 5.98 -3.91
CA ALA A 24 -21.75 5.72 -3.10
C ALA A 24 -21.61 6.77 -1.98
N PRO A 25 -21.36 6.36 -0.71
CA PRO A 25 -21.25 7.26 0.42
C PRO A 25 -19.97 8.11 0.33
N PHE A 26 -20.11 9.42 0.28
CA PHE A 26 -19.01 10.36 0.05
C PHE A 26 -17.93 10.31 1.14
N ASP A 27 -18.34 10.11 2.39
CA ASP A 27 -17.44 9.99 3.54
C ASP A 27 -16.57 8.72 3.51
N LYS A 28 -16.87 7.77 2.63
CA LYS A 28 -16.08 6.55 2.38
C LYS A 28 -15.28 6.68 1.10
N ILE A 29 -15.94 6.99 -0.01
CA ILE A 29 -15.29 6.99 -1.31
C ILE A 29 -14.28 8.12 -1.53
N CYS A 30 -14.30 9.18 -0.71
CA CYS A 30 -13.28 10.23 -0.74
C CYS A 30 -11.85 9.67 -0.55
N TYR A 31 -11.70 8.53 0.11
CA TYR A 31 -10.42 7.86 0.28
C TYR A 31 -9.94 7.13 -0.99
N ILE A 32 -10.85 6.78 -1.90
CA ILE A 32 -10.51 6.09 -3.15
C ILE A 32 -9.66 6.98 -4.06
N GLY A 33 -9.84 8.29 -4.04
CA GLY A 33 -9.11 9.24 -4.88
C GLY A 33 -7.58 9.26 -4.71
N CYS A 34 -7.03 8.60 -3.68
CA CYS A 34 -5.59 8.49 -3.46
C CYS A 34 -5.19 7.13 -2.89
N GLY A 35 -5.36 6.93 -1.56
CA GLY A 35 -4.76 5.80 -0.84
C GLY A 35 -5.24 4.43 -1.32
N VAL A 36 -6.54 4.28 -1.55
CA VAL A 36 -7.13 3.01 -2.01
C VAL A 36 -6.66 2.68 -3.43
N THR A 37 -6.79 3.63 -4.35
CA THR A 37 -6.36 3.46 -5.75
C THR A 37 -4.86 3.20 -5.84
N THR A 38 -4.05 3.91 -5.06
CA THR A 38 -2.59 3.69 -5.03
C THR A 38 -2.24 2.28 -4.58
N GLY A 39 -2.80 1.81 -3.47
CA GLY A 39 -2.48 0.48 -2.93
C GLY A 39 -2.95 -0.65 -3.82
N ILE A 40 -4.23 -0.66 -4.19
CA ILE A 40 -4.80 -1.70 -5.06
C ILE A 40 -4.17 -1.66 -6.46
N GLY A 41 -3.98 -0.46 -7.02
CA GLY A 41 -3.39 -0.28 -8.33
C GLY A 41 -1.94 -0.71 -8.40
N ALA A 42 -1.15 -0.50 -7.34
CA ALA A 42 0.22 -1.01 -7.27
C ALA A 42 0.29 -2.52 -7.49
N VAL A 43 -0.68 -3.25 -6.96
CA VAL A 43 -0.80 -4.71 -7.11
C VAL A 43 -1.27 -5.09 -8.51
N ILE A 44 -2.40 -4.53 -8.96
CA ILE A 44 -3.11 -4.98 -10.16
C ILE A 44 -2.49 -4.40 -11.44
N ASN A 45 -2.19 -3.10 -11.45
CA ASN A 45 -1.75 -2.40 -12.65
C ASN A 45 -0.23 -2.42 -12.80
N THR A 46 0.51 -2.11 -11.71
CA THR A 46 1.97 -1.96 -11.74
C THR A 46 2.68 -3.30 -11.63
N ALA A 47 2.49 -4.01 -10.52
CA ALA A 47 3.15 -5.29 -10.27
C ALA A 47 2.57 -6.42 -11.14
N LYS A 48 1.26 -6.36 -11.41
CA LYS A 48 0.49 -7.41 -12.11
C LYS A 48 0.67 -8.75 -11.40
N VAL A 49 0.30 -8.75 -10.13
CA VAL A 49 0.47 -9.91 -9.25
C VAL A 49 -0.30 -11.10 -9.79
N GLU A 50 0.35 -12.24 -9.84
CA GLU A 50 -0.19 -13.49 -10.32
C GLU A 50 -0.83 -14.31 -9.17
N ILE A 51 -1.82 -15.14 -9.50
CA ILE A 51 -2.47 -16.05 -8.55
C ILE A 51 -1.43 -17.01 -7.98
N GLY A 52 -1.53 -17.32 -6.68
CA GLY A 52 -0.62 -18.24 -6.00
C GLY A 52 0.73 -17.63 -5.62
N SER A 53 0.92 -16.33 -5.82
CA SER A 53 2.17 -15.62 -5.51
C SER A 53 2.39 -15.46 -4.02
N THR A 54 3.66 -15.28 -3.66
CA THR A 54 4.09 -14.80 -2.34
C THR A 54 4.44 -13.31 -2.41
N ALA A 55 3.88 -12.52 -1.49
CA ALA A 55 4.12 -11.08 -1.44
C ALA A 55 4.48 -10.58 -0.04
N ILE A 56 5.33 -9.56 0.03
CA ILE A 56 5.69 -8.86 1.28
C ILE A 56 5.31 -7.39 1.16
N VAL A 57 4.63 -6.87 2.18
CA VAL A 57 4.22 -5.46 2.28
C VAL A 57 4.92 -4.83 3.47
N PHE A 58 5.76 -3.85 3.24
CA PHE A 58 6.46 -3.09 4.26
C PHE A 58 5.69 -1.82 4.58
N GLY A 59 5.24 -1.70 5.83
CA GLY A 59 4.39 -0.63 6.33
C GLY A 59 2.90 -0.91 6.15
N LEU A 60 2.19 -1.09 7.27
CA LEU A 60 0.76 -1.41 7.32
C LEU A 60 -0.09 -0.17 7.69
N GLY A 61 0.25 0.96 7.11
CA GLY A 61 -0.58 2.17 7.12
C GLY A 61 -1.70 2.10 6.08
N GLY A 62 -2.37 3.22 5.85
CA GLY A 62 -3.51 3.27 4.94
C GLY A 62 -3.23 2.76 3.52
N ILE A 63 -2.02 2.97 2.97
CA ILE A 63 -1.63 2.43 1.65
C ILE A 63 -1.33 0.94 1.75
N GLY A 64 -0.54 0.51 2.75
CA GLY A 64 -0.18 -0.91 2.91
C GLY A 64 -1.39 -1.80 3.10
N LEU A 65 -2.39 -1.38 3.89
CA LEU A 65 -3.66 -2.12 4.03
C LEU A 65 -4.41 -2.27 2.70
N ASN A 66 -4.33 -1.26 1.83
CA ASN A 66 -4.91 -1.35 0.48
C ASN A 66 -4.09 -2.24 -0.47
N VAL A 67 -2.77 -2.32 -0.28
CA VAL A 67 -1.93 -3.31 -0.98
C VAL A 67 -2.32 -4.72 -0.54
N LEU A 68 -2.52 -4.97 0.79
CA LEU A 68 -2.96 -6.28 1.29
C LEU A 68 -4.27 -6.74 0.65
N GLN A 69 -5.30 -5.87 0.63
CA GLN A 69 -6.56 -6.26 -0.02
C GLN A 69 -6.45 -6.37 -1.54
N GLY A 70 -5.57 -5.61 -2.18
CA GLY A 70 -5.23 -5.79 -3.58
C GLY A 70 -4.62 -7.17 -3.86
N LEU A 71 -3.69 -7.63 -3.01
CA LEU A 71 -3.07 -8.95 -3.07
C LEU A 71 -4.08 -10.07 -2.88
N LYS A 72 -5.00 -9.91 -1.91
CA LYS A 72 -6.12 -10.84 -1.73
C LYS A 72 -7.01 -10.92 -2.97
N LEU A 73 -7.35 -9.78 -3.58
CA LEU A 73 -8.11 -9.74 -4.83
C LEU A 73 -7.37 -10.41 -6.01
N ALA A 74 -6.05 -10.27 -6.07
CA ALA A 74 -5.21 -10.88 -7.09
C ALA A 74 -5.00 -12.39 -6.87
N GLY A 75 -5.41 -12.93 -5.72
CA GLY A 75 -5.26 -14.36 -5.41
C GLY A 75 -3.84 -14.74 -4.98
N ALA A 76 -3.11 -13.85 -4.31
CA ALA A 76 -1.84 -14.20 -3.68
C ALA A 76 -2.08 -15.19 -2.52
N ASP A 77 -1.25 -16.24 -2.42
CA ASP A 77 -1.39 -17.29 -1.42
C ASP A 77 -0.74 -16.92 -0.09
N MET A 78 0.44 -16.32 -0.13
CA MET A 78 1.17 -15.90 1.05
C MET A 78 1.35 -14.39 1.05
N ILE A 79 0.75 -13.72 2.02
CA ILE A 79 0.77 -12.26 2.15
C ILE A 79 1.39 -11.90 3.49
N ILE A 80 2.63 -11.42 3.45
CA ILE A 80 3.41 -11.06 4.64
C ILE A 80 3.33 -9.55 4.84
N GLY A 81 2.86 -9.13 6.02
CA GLY A 81 2.90 -7.73 6.44
C GLY A 81 4.06 -7.49 7.40
N VAL A 82 4.83 -6.45 7.14
CA VAL A 82 5.97 -6.02 7.97
C VAL A 82 5.67 -4.65 8.54
N ASP A 83 5.63 -4.53 9.86
CA ASP A 83 5.45 -3.24 10.54
C ASP A 83 6.15 -3.23 11.90
N ILE A 84 6.69 -2.08 12.30
CA ILE A 84 7.34 -1.87 13.61
C ILE A 84 6.34 -1.69 14.76
N ASN A 85 5.07 -1.47 14.44
CA ASN A 85 3.96 -1.35 15.39
C ASN A 85 3.13 -2.65 15.38
N SER A 86 3.21 -3.41 16.47
CA SER A 86 2.49 -4.68 16.62
C SER A 86 0.96 -4.55 16.59
N ASP A 87 0.41 -3.36 16.89
CA ASP A 87 -1.04 -3.09 16.78
C ASP A 87 -1.55 -3.20 15.34
N ARG A 88 -0.65 -3.13 14.35
CA ARG A 88 -0.98 -3.28 12.93
C ARG A 88 -1.27 -4.73 12.52
N LYS A 89 -0.96 -5.70 13.36
CA LYS A 89 -1.22 -7.12 13.09
C LYS A 89 -2.70 -7.39 12.83
N GLU A 90 -3.56 -7.00 13.76
CA GLU A 90 -5.02 -7.21 13.63
C GLU A 90 -5.59 -6.51 12.39
N TRP A 91 -5.09 -5.30 12.11
CA TRP A 91 -5.45 -4.59 10.88
C TRP A 91 -5.05 -5.38 9.64
N GLY A 92 -3.81 -5.84 9.58
CA GLY A 92 -3.32 -6.62 8.46
C GLY A 92 -4.13 -7.88 8.21
N GLU A 93 -4.43 -8.65 9.26
CA GLU A 93 -5.25 -9.87 9.19
C GLU A 93 -6.64 -9.59 8.63
N LYS A 94 -7.28 -8.51 9.07
CA LYS A 94 -8.58 -8.07 8.55
C LYS A 94 -8.57 -7.80 7.04
N PHE A 95 -7.45 -7.28 6.53
CA PHE A 95 -7.29 -6.94 5.11
C PHE A 95 -6.62 -8.04 4.25
N GLY A 96 -6.41 -9.23 4.82
CA GLY A 96 -6.00 -10.41 4.06
C GLY A 96 -4.54 -10.82 4.24
N MET A 97 -3.82 -10.21 5.19
CA MET A 97 -2.48 -10.65 5.58
C MET A 97 -2.54 -12.07 6.18
N THR A 98 -1.59 -12.92 5.78
CA THR A 98 -1.46 -14.29 6.30
C THR A 98 -0.38 -14.42 7.37
N HIS A 99 0.66 -13.59 7.31
CA HIS A 99 1.79 -13.59 8.24
C HIS A 99 2.17 -12.17 8.63
N PHE A 100 2.41 -11.95 9.90
CA PHE A 100 2.90 -10.66 10.42
C PHE A 100 4.35 -10.80 10.89
N VAL A 101 5.18 -9.82 10.58
CA VAL A 101 6.57 -9.75 11.01
C VAL A 101 6.85 -8.37 11.59
N ASN A 102 7.26 -8.34 12.86
CA ASN A 102 7.77 -7.11 13.48
C ASN A 102 9.31 -7.13 13.42
N PRO A 103 9.95 -6.17 12.69
CA PRO A 103 11.40 -6.11 12.59
C PRO A 103 12.13 -6.05 13.93
N LYS A 104 11.50 -5.46 14.96
CA LYS A 104 12.09 -5.35 16.30
C LYS A 104 12.20 -6.70 17.03
N GLU A 105 11.43 -7.69 16.59
CA GLU A 105 11.37 -9.01 17.22
C GLU A 105 12.28 -10.04 16.52
N VAL A 106 12.65 -9.79 15.26
CA VAL A 106 13.45 -10.74 14.45
C VAL A 106 14.93 -10.37 14.33
N GLY A 107 15.36 -9.25 14.93
CA GLY A 107 16.74 -8.79 14.96
C GLY A 107 17.10 -7.82 13.85
N ASP A 108 18.38 -7.40 13.81
CA ASP A 108 18.85 -6.28 12.99
C ASP A 108 18.82 -6.53 11.47
N ASP A 109 18.83 -7.78 11.03
CA ASP A 109 18.77 -8.15 9.62
C ASP A 109 17.51 -8.94 9.28
N ILE A 110 16.45 -8.20 8.97
CA ILE A 110 15.16 -8.77 8.59
C ILE A 110 15.20 -9.51 7.24
N VAL A 111 16.12 -9.17 6.34
CA VAL A 111 16.14 -9.72 4.96
C VAL A 111 16.35 -11.23 4.94
N PRO A 112 17.37 -11.82 5.61
CA PRO A 112 17.52 -13.26 5.68
C PRO A 112 16.32 -13.98 6.30
N TYR A 113 15.69 -13.37 7.31
CA TYR A 113 14.49 -13.91 7.91
C TYR A 113 13.34 -14.02 6.89
N LEU A 114 13.05 -12.93 6.16
CA LEU A 114 12.00 -12.90 5.14
C LEU A 114 12.30 -13.84 3.98
N VAL A 115 13.55 -13.89 3.51
CA VAL A 115 13.97 -14.81 2.46
C VAL A 115 13.77 -16.25 2.89
N ASN A 116 14.09 -16.60 4.15
CA ASN A 116 13.87 -17.95 4.66
C ASN A 116 12.37 -18.27 4.84
N LEU A 117 11.58 -17.30 5.34
CA LEU A 117 10.14 -17.46 5.53
C LEU A 117 9.39 -17.74 4.22
N THR A 118 9.86 -17.14 3.12
CA THR A 118 9.25 -17.27 1.78
C THR A 118 9.80 -18.44 0.96
N LYS A 119 10.68 -19.25 1.57
CA LYS A 119 11.28 -20.41 0.90
C LYS A 119 10.23 -21.50 0.69
N ARG A 120 9.99 -21.88 -0.55
CA ARG A 120 9.08 -22.96 -0.91
C ARG A 120 9.77 -24.32 -0.70
N ASN A 121 8.99 -25.38 -0.47
CA ASN A 121 9.53 -26.73 -0.35
C ASN A 121 10.30 -27.13 -1.59
N GLY A 122 11.58 -27.50 -1.40
CA GLY A 122 12.48 -27.88 -2.50
C GLY A 122 13.27 -26.72 -3.11
N ASP A 123 12.98 -25.47 -2.77
CA ASP A 123 13.75 -24.34 -3.25
C ASP A 123 15.07 -24.19 -2.50
N LEU A 124 16.15 -24.01 -3.24
CA LEU A 124 17.45 -23.64 -2.67
C LEU A 124 17.50 -22.16 -2.29
N ILE A 125 16.72 -21.33 -2.99
CA ILE A 125 16.70 -19.88 -2.87
C ILE A 125 15.29 -19.45 -2.47
N GLY A 126 15.16 -18.64 -1.41
CA GLY A 126 13.91 -18.01 -1.01
C GLY A 126 13.79 -16.60 -1.59
N GLY A 127 12.80 -15.88 -1.10
CA GLY A 127 12.44 -14.51 -1.51
C GLY A 127 11.03 -14.48 -2.10
N ALA A 128 10.34 -13.37 -1.88
CA ALA A 128 8.98 -13.21 -2.36
C ALA A 128 8.93 -12.89 -3.86
N ASP A 129 7.87 -13.32 -4.54
CA ASP A 129 7.63 -12.95 -5.94
C ASP A 129 7.44 -11.43 -6.08
N TYR A 130 6.78 -10.81 -5.08
CA TYR A 130 6.52 -9.38 -5.06
C TYR A 130 6.82 -8.78 -3.69
N THR A 131 7.40 -7.58 -3.66
CA THR A 131 7.55 -6.79 -2.44
C THR A 131 7.07 -5.36 -2.67
N PHE A 132 6.47 -4.77 -1.66
CA PHE A 132 5.89 -3.42 -1.74
C PHE A 132 6.42 -2.58 -0.59
N ASP A 133 7.08 -1.45 -0.90
CA ASP A 133 7.40 -0.44 0.11
C ASP A 133 6.27 0.58 0.21
N CYS A 134 5.67 0.67 1.39
CA CYS A 134 4.65 1.65 1.76
C CYS A 134 5.12 2.60 2.87
N THR A 135 6.43 2.61 3.18
CA THR A 135 6.99 3.36 4.29
C THR A 135 7.60 4.70 3.89
N GLY A 136 8.14 4.80 2.69
CA GLY A 136 8.94 5.94 2.25
C GLY A 136 10.36 5.99 2.85
N ASN A 137 10.81 4.92 3.51
CA ASN A 137 12.16 4.83 4.08
C ASN A 137 13.12 4.16 3.10
N THR A 138 14.18 4.86 2.70
CA THR A 138 15.14 4.37 1.69
C THR A 138 15.86 3.08 2.08
N LYS A 139 16.08 2.84 3.40
CA LYS A 139 16.62 1.56 3.88
C LYS A 139 15.62 0.43 3.70
N VAL A 140 14.35 0.67 4.00
CA VAL A 140 13.26 -0.31 3.82
C VAL A 140 13.05 -0.60 2.33
N MET A 141 13.12 0.40 1.45
CA MET A 141 13.07 0.20 0.00
C MET A 141 14.15 -0.79 -0.48
N ARG A 142 15.37 -0.65 0.05
CA ARG A 142 16.46 -1.59 -0.25
C ARG A 142 16.20 -2.98 0.35
N GLN A 143 15.74 -3.07 1.59
CA GLN A 143 15.38 -4.35 2.22
C GLN A 143 14.27 -5.06 1.43
N ALA A 144 13.27 -4.31 0.93
CA ALA A 144 12.21 -4.84 0.09
C ALA A 144 12.77 -5.46 -1.21
N LEU A 145 13.70 -4.77 -1.89
CA LEU A 145 14.37 -5.32 -3.05
C LEU A 145 15.13 -6.61 -2.71
N GLU A 146 15.93 -6.59 -1.63
CA GLU A 146 16.78 -7.73 -1.24
C GLU A 146 15.96 -8.92 -0.73
N ALA A 147 14.75 -8.70 -0.19
CA ALA A 147 13.80 -9.74 0.22
C ALA A 147 12.99 -10.34 -0.93
N SER A 148 13.01 -9.73 -2.11
CA SER A 148 12.38 -10.30 -3.31
C SER A 148 13.22 -11.44 -3.88
N HIS A 149 12.56 -12.36 -4.59
CA HIS A 149 13.22 -13.54 -5.14
C HIS A 149 14.33 -13.17 -6.13
N ARG A 150 15.50 -13.75 -5.92
CA ARG A 150 16.62 -13.67 -6.87
C ARG A 150 16.23 -14.47 -8.13
N GLY A 151 16.16 -13.79 -9.25
CA GLY A 151 15.79 -14.38 -10.54
C GLY A 151 14.60 -13.71 -11.20
N TRP A 152 13.50 -13.43 -10.46
CA TRP A 152 12.30 -12.82 -11.03
C TRP A 152 11.56 -11.85 -10.11
N GLY A 153 11.94 -11.73 -8.84
CA GLY A 153 11.23 -10.93 -7.87
C GLY A 153 11.07 -9.47 -8.29
N LYS A 154 9.89 -8.91 -8.08
CA LYS A 154 9.57 -7.51 -8.36
C LYS A 154 9.40 -6.75 -7.06
N SER A 155 10.15 -5.67 -6.88
CA SER A 155 10.06 -4.77 -5.74
C SER A 155 9.50 -3.43 -6.17
N ILE A 156 8.37 -3.04 -5.57
CA ILE A 156 7.59 -1.86 -5.95
C ILE A 156 7.70 -0.80 -4.85
N ILE A 157 8.24 0.36 -5.21
CA ILE A 157 8.31 1.54 -4.35
C ILE A 157 7.01 2.33 -4.50
N ILE A 158 6.29 2.51 -3.40
CA ILE A 158 5.07 3.32 -3.31
C ILE A 158 5.29 4.50 -2.35
N GLY A 159 6.01 4.25 -1.26
CA GLY A 159 6.32 5.26 -0.25
C GLY A 159 7.13 6.42 -0.81
N VAL A 160 6.84 7.63 -0.35
CA VAL A 160 7.52 8.85 -0.77
C VAL A 160 8.63 9.15 0.22
N ALA A 161 9.88 9.10 -0.22
CA ALA A 161 11.03 9.51 0.58
C ALA A 161 11.13 11.04 0.70
N GLY A 162 11.85 11.51 1.71
CA GLY A 162 12.13 12.93 1.87
C GLY A 162 12.92 13.51 0.68
N ALA A 163 12.75 14.80 0.43
CA ALA A 163 13.46 15.49 -0.66
C ALA A 163 14.99 15.32 -0.52
N GLY A 164 15.65 14.99 -1.62
CA GLY A 164 17.10 14.79 -1.68
C GLY A 164 17.58 13.43 -1.18
N GLN A 165 16.70 12.55 -0.70
CA GLN A 165 17.08 11.19 -0.35
C GLN A 165 17.21 10.32 -1.60
N GLU A 166 18.22 9.47 -1.61
CA GLU A 166 18.51 8.54 -2.70
C GLU A 166 18.41 7.10 -2.23
N ILE A 167 18.04 6.22 -3.15
CA ILE A 167 18.10 4.77 -2.96
C ILE A 167 19.38 4.24 -3.59
N SER A 168 20.00 3.23 -2.95
CA SER A 168 21.19 2.58 -3.49
C SER A 168 21.15 1.07 -3.30
N THR A 169 21.68 0.34 -4.26
CA THR A 169 21.84 -1.11 -4.17
C THR A 169 23.08 -1.57 -4.91
N ARG A 170 23.55 -2.78 -4.62
CA ARG A 170 24.62 -3.39 -5.40
C ARG A 170 24.08 -3.80 -6.78
N PRO A 171 24.77 -3.48 -7.89
CA PRO A 171 24.29 -3.83 -9.24
C PRO A 171 23.95 -5.31 -9.41
N PHE A 172 24.65 -6.19 -8.68
CA PHE A 172 24.41 -7.63 -8.72
C PHE A 172 23.00 -8.04 -8.28
N GLN A 173 22.33 -7.24 -7.45
CA GLN A 173 20.92 -7.47 -7.08
C GLN A 173 20.01 -7.42 -8.30
N LEU A 174 20.29 -6.53 -9.25
CA LEU A 174 19.50 -6.36 -10.47
C LEU A 174 19.96 -7.32 -11.59
N VAL A 175 21.26 -7.48 -11.77
CA VAL A 175 21.82 -8.40 -12.78
C VAL A 175 21.32 -9.83 -12.59
N THR A 176 21.04 -10.24 -11.36
CA THR A 176 20.52 -11.57 -11.04
C THR A 176 19.02 -11.74 -11.27
N GLY A 177 18.32 -10.72 -11.78
CA GLY A 177 16.94 -10.82 -12.26
C GLY A 177 15.89 -10.10 -11.44
N ARG A 178 16.25 -9.51 -10.28
CA ARG A 178 15.30 -8.67 -9.53
C ARG A 178 14.93 -7.42 -10.33
N ASN A 179 13.69 -6.99 -10.19
CA ASN A 179 13.19 -5.75 -10.76
C ASN A 179 12.89 -4.75 -9.65
N TRP A 180 13.47 -3.56 -9.73
CA TRP A 180 13.16 -2.45 -8.84
C TRP A 180 12.40 -1.38 -9.60
N MET A 181 11.15 -1.13 -9.24
CA MET A 181 10.28 -0.20 -9.94
C MET A 181 9.48 0.67 -8.98
N GLY A 182 9.04 1.82 -9.46
CA GLY A 182 8.13 2.70 -8.73
C GLY A 182 6.71 2.64 -9.31
N THR A 183 5.77 3.19 -8.56
CA THR A 183 4.41 3.42 -9.04
C THR A 183 3.90 4.77 -8.57
N ALA A 184 3.29 5.52 -9.46
CA ALA A 184 2.55 6.73 -9.14
C ALA A 184 1.06 6.43 -9.23
N PHE A 185 0.30 6.73 -8.16
CA PHE A 185 -1.15 6.50 -8.12
C PHE A 185 -1.55 5.04 -8.43
N GLY A 186 -0.67 4.08 -8.13
CA GLY A 186 -0.90 2.67 -8.44
C GLY A 186 -0.95 2.35 -9.94
N GLY A 187 -0.34 3.17 -10.80
CA GLY A 187 -0.42 3.02 -12.25
C GLY A 187 -1.83 3.17 -12.81
N ALA A 188 -2.73 3.82 -12.07
CA ALA A 188 -4.14 3.92 -12.42
C ALA A 188 -4.42 5.02 -13.47
N ARG A 189 -5.40 4.77 -14.29
CA ARG A 189 -6.05 5.76 -15.15
C ARG A 189 -7.22 6.35 -14.38
N GLY A 190 -7.06 7.53 -13.73
CA GLY A 190 -7.99 8.07 -12.75
C GLY A 190 -9.46 8.05 -13.18
N ARG A 191 -9.76 8.53 -14.40
CA ARG A 191 -11.13 8.61 -14.93
C ARG A 191 -11.78 7.23 -15.22
N THR A 192 -10.97 6.18 -15.37
CA THR A 192 -11.44 4.82 -15.65
C THR A 192 -11.40 3.93 -14.41
N ASP A 193 -10.29 3.99 -13.66
CA ASP A 193 -10.06 3.03 -12.59
C ASP A 193 -10.68 3.47 -11.26
N VAL A 194 -10.77 4.78 -10.98
CA VAL A 194 -11.45 5.27 -9.77
C VAL A 194 -12.92 4.86 -9.73
N PRO A 195 -13.74 5.09 -10.78
CA PRO A 195 -15.12 4.59 -10.80
C PRO A 195 -15.21 3.08 -10.62
N LYS A 196 -14.35 2.31 -11.27
CA LYS A 196 -14.29 0.86 -11.13
C LYS A 196 -13.98 0.41 -9.69
N ILE A 197 -13.08 1.11 -9.00
CA ILE A 197 -12.76 0.81 -7.60
C ILE A 197 -13.93 1.20 -6.68
N VAL A 198 -14.65 2.29 -6.98
CA VAL A 198 -15.91 2.63 -6.31
C VAL A 198 -16.93 1.51 -6.46
N ASP A 199 -17.10 0.97 -7.67
CA ASP A 199 -18.03 -0.16 -7.91
C ASP A 199 -17.58 -1.41 -7.14
N TRP A 200 -16.28 -1.68 -7.01
CA TRP A 200 -15.79 -2.79 -6.18
C TRP A 200 -16.13 -2.61 -4.70
N TYR A 201 -16.05 -1.38 -4.20
CA TYR A 201 -16.48 -1.06 -2.84
C TYR A 201 -17.98 -1.28 -2.68
N MET A 202 -18.81 -0.77 -3.59
CA MET A 202 -20.27 -0.94 -3.57
C MET A 202 -20.69 -2.41 -3.68
N GLN A 203 -19.88 -3.24 -4.34
CA GLN A 203 -20.09 -4.70 -4.45
C GLN A 203 -19.52 -5.48 -3.27
N GLY A 204 -18.93 -4.83 -2.27
CA GLY A 204 -18.30 -5.49 -1.12
C GLY A 204 -17.03 -6.27 -1.44
N LYS A 205 -16.43 -6.06 -2.62
CA LYS A 205 -15.16 -6.70 -3.00
C LYS A 205 -13.95 -6.14 -2.26
N ILE A 206 -14.03 -4.88 -1.85
CA ILE A 206 -13.04 -4.20 -1.03
C ILE A 206 -13.71 -3.53 0.16
N GLN A 207 -12.95 -3.31 1.23
CA GLN A 207 -13.41 -2.69 2.46
C GLN A 207 -12.74 -1.34 2.64
N ILE A 208 -13.52 -0.30 2.92
CA ILE A 208 -13.03 1.06 3.20
C ILE A 208 -13.46 1.53 4.59
N ASP A 209 -14.71 1.22 4.99
CA ASP A 209 -15.29 1.69 6.25
C ASP A 209 -14.38 1.50 7.46
N PRO A 210 -13.76 0.32 7.68
CA PRO A 210 -12.89 0.13 8.83
C PRO A 210 -11.67 1.03 8.86
N MET A 211 -11.18 1.47 7.69
CA MET A 211 -10.01 2.35 7.61
C MET A 211 -10.29 3.79 8.02
N ILE A 212 -11.55 4.22 7.98
CA ILE A 212 -11.96 5.56 8.41
C ILE A 212 -12.10 5.54 9.94
N THR A 213 -10.99 5.82 10.60
CA THR A 213 -10.90 5.74 12.06
C THR A 213 -11.41 6.99 12.77
N HIS A 214 -11.46 8.11 12.07
CA HIS A 214 -11.90 9.39 12.63
C HIS A 214 -12.68 10.19 11.60
N THR A 215 -13.80 10.77 12.06
CA THR A 215 -14.59 11.73 11.28
C THR A 215 -14.67 13.02 12.10
N MET A 216 -14.50 14.18 11.46
CA MET A 216 -14.45 15.45 12.13
C MET A 216 -14.98 16.58 11.24
N PRO A 217 -15.46 17.70 11.82
CA PRO A 217 -15.73 18.91 11.07
C PRO A 217 -14.45 19.62 10.65
N LEU A 218 -14.52 20.57 9.72
CA LEU A 218 -13.36 21.27 9.18
C LEU A 218 -12.57 22.02 10.25
N GLU A 219 -13.25 22.55 11.26
CA GLU A 219 -12.64 23.30 12.37
C GLU A 219 -11.63 22.47 13.16
N ASP A 220 -11.82 21.14 13.19
CA ASP A 220 -10.95 20.18 13.90
C ASP A 220 -9.79 19.64 13.04
N ILE A 221 -9.53 20.20 11.85
CA ILE A 221 -8.52 19.67 10.92
C ILE A 221 -7.12 19.52 11.53
N ASN A 222 -6.73 20.45 12.40
CA ASN A 222 -5.44 20.40 13.09
C ASN A 222 -5.33 19.18 14.01
N LYS A 223 -6.41 18.83 14.70
CA LYS A 223 -6.50 17.59 15.49
C LYS A 223 -6.38 16.34 14.60
N GLY A 224 -6.92 16.39 13.37
CA GLY A 224 -6.74 15.33 12.38
C GLY A 224 -5.27 15.13 12.04
N PHE A 225 -4.50 16.18 11.85
CA PHE A 225 -3.04 16.08 11.64
C PHE A 225 -2.30 15.55 12.87
N GLU A 226 -2.68 15.96 14.10
CA GLU A 226 -2.09 15.42 15.34
C GLU A 226 -2.33 13.91 15.47
N LEU A 227 -3.53 13.43 15.18
CA LEU A 227 -3.87 12.00 15.16
C LEU A 227 -3.05 11.23 14.13
N MET A 228 -2.82 11.81 12.96
CA MET A 228 -1.97 11.24 11.92
C MET A 228 -0.51 11.15 12.38
N HIS A 229 0.06 12.23 12.93
CA HIS A 229 1.44 12.26 13.42
C HIS A 229 1.67 11.29 14.58
N SER A 230 0.69 11.13 15.47
CA SER A 230 0.77 10.16 16.59
C SER A 230 0.55 8.70 16.17
N GLY A 231 0.28 8.43 14.89
CA GLY A 231 0.03 7.07 14.37
C GLY A 231 -1.29 6.44 14.83
N LYS A 232 -2.18 7.22 15.48
CA LYS A 232 -3.47 6.76 16.00
C LYS A 232 -4.57 6.70 14.92
N SER A 233 -4.35 7.32 13.77
CA SER A 233 -5.30 7.33 12.65
C SER A 233 -4.78 6.47 11.50
N ILE A 234 -5.68 5.69 10.88
CA ILE A 234 -5.46 5.12 9.55
C ILE A 234 -5.89 6.15 8.52
N ARG A 235 -7.12 6.65 8.65
CA ARG A 235 -7.68 7.73 7.84
C ARG A 235 -8.63 8.59 8.66
N GLY A 236 -8.37 9.91 8.68
CA GLY A 236 -9.32 10.91 9.11
C GLY A 236 -10.10 11.46 7.91
N VAL A 237 -11.39 11.71 8.08
CA VAL A 237 -12.28 12.30 7.07
C VAL A 237 -12.93 13.55 7.64
N VAL A 238 -12.87 14.64 6.88
CA VAL A 238 -13.59 15.87 7.19
C VAL A 238 -14.97 15.80 6.54
N VAL A 239 -16.01 16.11 7.30
CA VAL A 239 -17.39 16.17 6.83
C VAL A 239 -17.89 17.62 6.98
N TYR A 240 -18.57 18.13 5.96
CA TYR A 240 -19.10 19.50 5.85
C TYR A 240 -20.60 19.54 6.16
#